data_9d2adb0660bd9ca4d525044b35ad6031
#
_entry.id   9d2adb0660bd9ca4d525044b35ad6031
#
_cell.length_a   1.000
_cell.length_b   1.000
_cell.length_c   1.000
_cell.angle_alpha   90.00
_cell.angle_beta   90.00
_cell.angle_gamma   90.00
#
_symmetry.space_group_name_H-M   'P 1'
#
loop_
_entity.id
_entity.type
_entity.pdbx_description
1 polymer ?
#
loop_
_entity_poly.entity_id
_entity_poly.type
_entity_poly.pdbx_seq_one_letter_code
_entity_poly.pdbx_strand_id
1 'polypeptide(L)'
;MATDMGATLQHPRRSLGNRHRSQALKFLEMSKNQSEYLGWAEQSARQAVLHDFTHPDNWRVLVEVKLITGDDAGIRAVLVELFSVLGRDPESLKQLDGVDMSQKGSQILEASLSADPLDSDSWWQTVDVDQNGVNEFCQRLQTLDLQDIRASVLFSRRLERLRDSGYEDEFLELSKLVLAHRPNNHETWSELGRMHERRGEFDNAWMCYDQAQLHFPDIAVRDRFIERMESKMDSGDTSPWNGPGLDSKVQFLSRMQNLAGQSSTPAEVDEADEDKHNPLDEIDSLLQTNRVTEAFFLARRMSAEGVEGAINRVDEIRSML
;
A
#
# COMPACT_ATOMS: atom_id res chain seq x y z
N MET A 1 -0.33 -25.55 -3.77
CA MET A 1 -0.98 -24.26 -3.96
C MET A 1 -0.63 -23.40 -2.75
N ALA A 2 0.37 -22.55 -2.89
CA ALA A 2 0.65 -21.53 -1.88
C ALA A 2 -0.44 -20.46 -2.06
N THR A 3 -1.48 -20.51 -1.23
CA THR A 3 -2.44 -19.43 -1.10
C THR A 3 -1.66 -18.20 -0.65
N ASP A 4 -1.62 -17.20 -1.49
CA ASP A 4 -1.01 -15.91 -1.20
C ASP A 4 -1.70 -15.32 0.05
N MET A 5 -1.08 -15.56 1.21
CA MET A 5 -1.58 -15.03 2.49
C MET A 5 -1.59 -13.49 2.51
N GLY A 6 -0.80 -12.85 1.66
CA GLY A 6 -0.78 -11.39 1.50
C GLY A 6 -2.09 -10.84 0.94
N ALA A 7 -2.70 -11.52 -0.04
CA ALA A 7 -3.97 -11.09 -0.65
C ALA A 7 -5.16 -11.19 0.32
N THR A 8 -5.14 -12.15 1.26
CA THR A 8 -6.21 -12.34 2.25
C THR A 8 -6.09 -11.44 3.49
N LEU A 9 -4.95 -10.77 3.68
CA LEU A 9 -4.67 -9.87 4.81
C LEU A 9 -5.01 -8.40 4.52
N GLN A 10 -5.53 -8.07 3.34
CA GLN A 10 -5.87 -6.69 2.97
C GLN A 10 -6.92 -6.07 3.89
N HIS A 11 -7.77 -6.90 4.53
CA HIS A 11 -8.76 -6.45 5.49
C HIS A 11 -8.36 -6.73 6.93
N PRO A 12 -8.37 -5.71 7.79
CA PRO A 12 -8.34 -5.94 9.22
C PRO A 12 -9.52 -6.82 9.63
N ARG A 13 -9.19 -7.98 10.16
CA ARG A 13 -10.18 -8.92 10.69
C ARG A 13 -10.41 -8.65 12.17
N ARG A 14 -11.17 -7.58 12.48
CA ARG A 14 -11.41 -7.11 13.86
C ARG A 14 -11.80 -8.20 14.84
N SER A 15 -12.68 -9.13 14.44
CA SER A 15 -13.10 -10.24 15.31
C SER A 15 -11.95 -11.17 15.68
N LEU A 16 -11.06 -11.48 14.74
CA LEU A 16 -9.88 -12.30 14.98
C LEU A 16 -8.84 -11.53 15.78
N GLY A 17 -8.56 -10.27 15.45
CA GLY A 17 -7.67 -9.40 16.21
C GLY A 17 -8.11 -9.31 17.67
N ASN A 18 -9.37 -9.03 17.94
CA ASN A 18 -9.93 -8.98 19.30
C ASN A 18 -9.83 -10.31 20.04
N ARG A 19 -10.06 -11.43 19.36
CA ARG A 19 -9.91 -12.77 19.94
C ARG A 19 -8.47 -13.02 20.37
N HIS A 20 -7.51 -12.76 19.51
CA HIS A 20 -6.09 -12.95 19.81
C HIS A 20 -5.61 -11.98 20.90
N ARG A 21 -6.08 -10.72 20.90
CA ARG A 21 -5.80 -9.77 21.98
C ARG A 21 -6.30 -10.29 23.31
N SER A 22 -7.55 -10.78 23.38
CA SER A 22 -8.11 -11.35 24.60
C SER A 22 -7.33 -12.59 25.08
N GLN A 23 -6.83 -13.42 24.15
CA GLN A 23 -5.95 -14.54 24.48
C GLN A 23 -4.60 -14.06 25.04
N ALA A 24 -3.99 -13.04 24.43
CA ALA A 24 -2.72 -12.47 24.91
C ALA A 24 -2.87 -11.96 26.34
N LEU A 25 -3.91 -11.16 26.62
CA LEU A 25 -4.19 -10.67 27.98
C LEU A 25 -4.40 -11.79 28.99
N LYS A 26 -5.12 -12.87 28.61
CA LYS A 26 -5.29 -14.05 29.45
C LYS A 26 -3.96 -14.73 29.77
N PHE A 27 -3.09 -14.91 28.77
CA PHE A 27 -1.78 -15.50 28.98
C PHE A 27 -0.86 -14.61 29.83
N LEU A 28 -0.95 -13.27 29.66
CA LEU A 28 -0.26 -12.33 30.53
C LEU A 28 -0.68 -12.48 31.98
N GLU A 29 -1.96 -12.64 32.26
CA GLU A 29 -2.44 -12.88 33.63
C GLU A 29 -1.93 -14.20 34.17
N MET A 30 -1.92 -15.28 33.37
CA MET A 30 -1.40 -16.59 33.77
C MET A 30 0.12 -16.57 33.96
N SER A 31 0.84 -15.71 33.26
CA SER A 31 2.30 -15.60 33.34
C SER A 31 2.79 -15.11 34.72
N LYS A 32 1.93 -14.43 35.48
CA LYS A 32 2.23 -14.04 36.88
C LYS A 32 2.55 -15.24 37.77
N ASN A 33 1.99 -16.41 37.46
CA ASN A 33 2.20 -17.64 38.19
C ASN A 33 3.22 -18.56 37.49
N GLN A 34 3.32 -18.53 36.17
CA GLN A 34 4.16 -19.40 35.35
C GLN A 34 4.71 -18.63 34.16
N SER A 35 6.01 -18.36 34.13
CA SER A 35 6.69 -17.57 33.10
C SER A 35 6.58 -18.15 31.69
N GLU A 36 6.29 -19.45 31.55
CA GLU A 36 6.11 -20.12 30.24
C GLU A 36 5.00 -19.51 29.41
N TYR A 37 3.97 -18.91 30.03
CA TYR A 37 2.87 -18.26 29.35
C TYR A 37 3.26 -16.95 28.65
N LEU A 38 4.44 -16.35 28.95
CA LEU A 38 4.90 -15.14 28.27
C LEU A 38 5.10 -15.35 26.78
N GLY A 39 5.67 -16.50 26.37
CA GLY A 39 5.82 -16.83 24.96
C GLY A 39 4.48 -16.97 24.22
N TRP A 40 3.46 -17.52 24.89
CA TRP A 40 2.11 -17.66 24.34
C TRP A 40 1.39 -16.31 24.27
N ALA A 41 1.62 -15.44 25.25
CA ALA A 41 1.12 -14.07 25.26
C ALA A 41 1.69 -13.28 24.08
N GLU A 42 3.00 -13.37 23.86
CA GLU A 42 3.67 -12.71 22.74
C GLU A 42 3.13 -13.20 21.38
N GLN A 43 3.06 -14.52 21.19
CA GLN A 43 2.54 -15.09 19.95
C GLN A 43 1.10 -14.61 19.69
N SER A 44 0.25 -14.61 20.72
CA SER A 44 -1.14 -14.15 20.60
C SER A 44 -1.22 -12.64 20.31
N ALA A 45 -0.38 -11.82 20.95
CA ALA A 45 -0.31 -10.39 20.70
C ALA A 45 0.16 -10.05 19.26
N ARG A 46 1.16 -10.79 18.76
CA ARG A 46 1.58 -10.68 17.34
C ARG A 46 0.46 -11.04 16.39
N GLN A 47 -0.30 -12.11 16.66
CA GLN A 47 -1.46 -12.48 15.84
C GLN A 47 -2.58 -11.42 15.91
N ALA A 48 -2.76 -10.76 17.04
CA ALA A 48 -3.73 -9.67 17.16
C ALA A 48 -3.37 -8.50 16.23
N VAL A 49 -2.10 -8.06 16.20
CA VAL A 49 -1.63 -7.01 15.28
C VAL A 49 -1.72 -7.48 13.83
N LEU A 50 -1.32 -8.71 13.52
CA LEU A 50 -1.37 -9.26 12.18
C LEU A 50 -2.80 -9.28 11.61
N HIS A 51 -3.78 -9.65 12.43
CA HIS A 51 -5.17 -9.71 11.99
C HIS A 51 -5.88 -8.35 12.00
N ASP A 52 -5.48 -7.44 12.90
CA ASP A 52 -6.05 -6.09 12.96
C ASP A 52 -5.00 -5.07 13.41
N PHE A 53 -4.18 -4.63 12.47
CA PHE A 53 -3.19 -3.60 12.68
C PHE A 53 -3.79 -2.20 12.85
N THR A 54 -5.09 -2.01 12.56
CA THR A 54 -5.77 -0.72 12.69
C THR A 54 -6.29 -0.46 14.11
N HIS A 55 -6.23 -1.46 15.00
CA HIS A 55 -6.69 -1.30 16.37
C HIS A 55 -5.51 -0.98 17.31
N PRO A 56 -5.47 0.20 17.96
CA PRO A 56 -4.33 0.63 18.78
C PRO A 56 -4.01 -0.32 19.95
N ASP A 57 -5.04 -0.90 20.58
CA ASP A 57 -4.81 -1.81 21.71
C ASP A 57 -4.07 -3.10 21.34
N ASN A 58 -4.10 -3.52 20.06
CA ASN A 58 -3.31 -4.68 19.64
C ASN A 58 -1.82 -4.37 19.72
N TRP A 59 -1.41 -3.15 19.36
CA TRP A 59 -0.04 -2.67 19.50
C TRP A 59 0.36 -2.47 20.95
N ARG A 60 -0.55 -1.92 21.78
CA ARG A 60 -0.34 -1.73 23.22
C ARG A 60 -0.01 -3.04 23.92
N VAL A 61 -0.85 -4.07 23.69
CA VAL A 61 -0.64 -5.38 24.32
C VAL A 61 0.67 -6.02 23.84
N LEU A 62 1.04 -5.86 22.56
CA LEU A 62 2.31 -6.40 22.06
C LEU A 62 3.51 -5.70 22.72
N VAL A 63 3.48 -4.37 22.86
CA VAL A 63 4.54 -3.62 23.56
C VAL A 63 4.56 -3.97 25.04
N GLU A 64 3.41 -4.15 25.70
CA GLU A 64 3.32 -4.56 27.11
C GLU A 64 4.01 -5.91 27.34
N VAL A 65 3.75 -6.90 26.47
CA VAL A 65 4.42 -8.21 26.56
C VAL A 65 5.94 -8.06 26.42
N LYS A 66 6.39 -7.24 25.46
CA LYS A 66 7.82 -6.98 25.24
C LYS A 66 8.49 -6.26 26.41
N LEU A 67 7.77 -5.36 27.08
CA LEU A 67 8.24 -4.70 28.30
C LEU A 67 8.43 -5.70 29.45
N ILE A 68 7.47 -6.62 29.66
CA ILE A 68 7.53 -7.63 30.71
C ILE A 68 8.68 -8.61 30.43
N THR A 69 8.97 -8.92 29.18
CA THR A 69 10.08 -9.81 28.79
C THR A 69 11.44 -9.11 28.78
N GLY A 70 11.50 -7.77 28.92
CA GLY A 70 12.72 -6.99 28.81
C GLY A 70 13.33 -6.99 27.39
N ASP A 71 12.50 -7.15 26.35
CA ASP A 71 12.94 -7.24 24.96
C ASP A 71 12.95 -5.86 24.30
N ASP A 72 13.97 -5.05 24.61
CA ASP A 72 14.16 -3.71 24.05
C ASP A 72 14.25 -3.72 22.52
N ALA A 73 14.94 -4.70 21.96
CA ALA A 73 15.04 -4.86 20.50
C ALA A 73 13.67 -5.16 19.87
N GLY A 74 12.87 -5.99 20.56
CA GLY A 74 11.51 -6.30 20.14
C GLY A 74 10.58 -5.09 20.22
N ILE A 75 10.70 -4.23 21.23
CA ILE A 75 9.92 -2.97 21.31
C ILE A 75 10.28 -2.07 20.13
N ARG A 76 11.57 -1.90 19.84
CA ARG A 76 12.03 -1.11 18.68
C ARG A 76 11.48 -1.65 17.36
N ALA A 77 11.51 -2.99 17.18
CA ALA A 77 10.96 -3.64 16.00
C ALA A 77 9.45 -3.38 15.84
N VAL A 78 8.68 -3.41 16.93
CA VAL A 78 7.24 -3.09 16.92
C VAL A 78 7.00 -1.62 16.52
N LEU A 79 7.81 -0.69 17.01
CA LEU A 79 7.73 0.73 16.63
C LEU A 79 8.09 0.96 15.15
N VAL A 80 9.11 0.26 14.64
CA VAL A 80 9.47 0.27 13.20
C VAL A 80 8.29 -0.20 12.35
N GLU A 81 7.66 -1.31 12.72
CA GLU A 81 6.47 -1.81 12.03
C GLU A 81 5.30 -0.82 12.09
N LEU A 82 5.05 -0.22 13.25
CA LEU A 82 3.99 0.80 13.38
C LEU A 82 4.28 2.00 12.47
N PHE A 83 5.52 2.47 12.40
CA PHE A 83 5.90 3.58 11.53
C PHE A 83 5.68 3.26 10.06
N SER A 84 6.03 2.04 9.62
CA SER A 84 5.74 1.58 8.26
C SER A 84 4.24 1.57 7.97
N VAL A 85 3.41 1.10 8.90
CA VAL A 85 1.94 1.13 8.76
C VAL A 85 1.41 2.56 8.68
N LEU A 86 1.98 3.48 9.46
CA LEU A 86 1.63 4.90 9.43
C LEU A 86 2.18 5.64 8.21
N GLY A 87 2.93 4.97 7.33
CA GLY A 87 3.63 5.59 6.21
C GLY A 87 4.66 6.63 6.66
N ARG A 88 5.29 6.41 7.81
CA ARG A 88 6.40 7.22 8.32
C ARG A 88 7.71 6.51 8.04
N ASP A 89 8.76 7.29 7.77
CA ASP A 89 10.09 6.74 7.58
C ASP A 89 10.58 6.07 8.89
N PRO A 90 10.79 4.73 8.87
CA PRO A 90 11.34 4.03 10.04
C PRO A 90 12.74 4.51 10.45
N GLU A 91 13.49 5.09 9.51
CA GLU A 91 14.80 5.67 9.77
C GLU A 91 14.75 6.81 10.80
N SER A 92 13.62 7.51 10.91
CA SER A 92 13.41 8.53 11.94
C SER A 92 13.54 7.97 13.36
N LEU A 93 13.33 6.66 13.57
CA LEU A 93 13.58 5.99 14.85
C LEU A 93 15.06 5.85 15.19
N LYS A 94 15.98 6.04 14.23
CA LYS A 94 17.43 6.10 14.52
C LYS A 94 17.79 7.30 15.42
N GLN A 95 16.99 8.37 15.40
CA GLN A 95 17.14 9.50 16.31
C GLN A 95 16.93 9.11 17.78
N LEU A 96 16.30 7.96 18.02
CA LEU A 96 16.09 7.37 19.33
C LEU A 96 17.17 6.33 19.70
N ASP A 97 18.28 6.27 18.95
CA ASP A 97 19.39 5.39 19.29
C ASP A 97 20.00 5.84 20.63
N GLY A 98 20.18 4.87 21.53
CA GLY A 98 20.59 5.13 22.90
C GLY A 98 19.45 5.39 23.90
N VAL A 99 18.20 5.49 23.43
CA VAL A 99 17.02 5.56 24.31
C VAL A 99 16.71 4.16 24.84
N ASP A 100 16.56 4.07 26.16
CA ASP A 100 16.11 2.86 26.85
C ASP A 100 14.65 2.60 26.53
N MET A 101 14.39 1.58 25.71
CA MET A 101 13.05 1.23 25.24
C MET A 101 12.22 0.58 26.35
N SER A 102 12.83 -0.06 27.35
CA SER A 102 12.10 -0.61 28.49
C SER A 102 11.45 0.48 29.33
N GLN A 103 12.01 1.70 29.34
CA GLN A 103 11.45 2.83 30.08
C GLN A 103 10.56 3.73 29.21
N LYS A 104 10.88 3.91 27.92
CA LYS A 104 10.26 4.91 27.03
C LYS A 104 9.40 4.33 25.92
N GLY A 105 9.51 3.03 25.62
CA GLY A 105 8.82 2.42 24.48
C GLY A 105 7.31 2.60 24.51
N SER A 106 6.67 2.44 25.67
CA SER A 106 5.23 2.67 25.81
C SER A 106 4.86 4.15 25.57
N GLN A 107 5.68 5.10 26.05
CA GLN A 107 5.42 6.54 25.86
C GLN A 107 5.57 6.94 24.39
N ILE A 108 6.57 6.37 23.69
CA ILE A 108 6.80 6.60 22.25
C ILE A 108 5.62 6.02 21.43
N LEU A 109 5.16 4.81 21.79
CA LEU A 109 3.97 4.21 21.17
C LEU A 109 2.75 5.11 21.31
N GLU A 110 2.44 5.57 22.53
CA GLU A 110 1.28 6.43 22.80
C GLU A 110 1.39 7.78 22.08
N ALA A 111 2.58 8.38 22.08
CA ALA A 111 2.81 9.62 21.35
C ALA A 111 2.59 9.44 19.83
N SER A 112 3.06 8.32 19.27
CA SER A 112 2.87 8.01 17.85
C SER A 112 1.40 7.79 17.49
N LEU A 113 0.66 7.04 18.31
CA LEU A 113 -0.76 6.75 18.13
C LEU A 113 -1.64 7.99 18.36
N SER A 114 -1.21 8.91 19.22
CA SER A 114 -1.93 10.18 19.47
C SER A 114 -1.70 11.19 18.35
N ALA A 115 -0.46 11.25 17.83
CA ALA A 115 -0.11 12.15 16.72
C ALA A 115 -0.70 11.69 15.38
N ASP A 116 -0.90 10.38 15.21
CA ASP A 116 -1.35 9.78 13.94
C ASP A 116 -2.25 8.57 14.21
N PRO A 117 -3.52 8.78 14.58
CA PRO A 117 -4.44 7.71 14.96
C PRO A 117 -4.66 6.70 13.84
N LEU A 118 -4.68 5.41 14.18
CA LEU A 118 -4.92 4.31 13.24
C LEU A 118 -6.38 4.21 12.78
N ASP A 119 -7.32 4.63 13.63
CA ASP A 119 -8.72 4.67 13.29
C ASP A 119 -9.05 5.92 12.48
N SER A 120 -9.77 5.77 11.36
CA SER A 120 -10.03 6.87 10.43
C SER A 120 -10.92 7.98 11.01
N ASP A 121 -11.85 7.66 11.92
CA ASP A 121 -12.68 8.67 12.58
C ASP A 121 -11.88 9.45 13.62
N SER A 122 -11.06 8.75 14.42
CA SER A 122 -10.16 9.39 15.37
C SER A 122 -9.11 10.25 14.65
N TRP A 123 -8.56 9.75 13.53
CA TRP A 123 -7.67 10.52 12.68
C TRP A 123 -8.34 11.78 12.14
N TRP A 124 -9.58 11.68 11.66
CA TRP A 124 -10.31 12.83 11.13
C TRP A 124 -10.48 13.93 12.19
N GLN A 125 -10.75 13.55 13.44
CA GLN A 125 -10.84 14.50 14.53
C GLN A 125 -9.55 15.30 14.75
N THR A 126 -8.38 14.74 14.44
CA THR A 126 -7.11 15.46 14.53
C THR A 126 -6.86 16.38 13.33
N VAL A 127 -7.40 16.05 12.16
CA VAL A 127 -7.24 16.81 10.91
C VAL A 127 -8.23 17.96 10.79
N ASP A 128 -9.47 17.76 11.24
CA ASP A 128 -10.57 18.73 11.10
C ASP A 128 -10.47 19.94 12.06
N VAL A 129 -9.56 19.86 13.03
CA VAL A 129 -9.31 20.97 13.98
C VAL A 129 -8.69 22.19 13.29
N ASP A 130 -7.92 21.98 12.20
CA ASP A 130 -7.23 23.04 11.48
C ASP A 130 -7.56 22.96 9.98
N GLN A 131 -7.96 24.10 9.37
CA GLN A 131 -8.21 24.17 7.91
C GLN A 131 -7.01 23.73 7.07
N ASN A 132 -5.80 23.74 7.64
CA ASN A 132 -4.57 23.25 6.99
C ASN A 132 -4.39 21.73 7.07
N GLY A 133 -5.08 21.04 7.99
CA GLY A 133 -4.85 19.60 8.23
C GLY A 133 -5.12 18.74 7.00
N VAL A 134 -6.14 19.08 6.21
CA VAL A 134 -6.42 18.38 4.94
C VAL A 134 -5.30 18.62 3.92
N ASN A 135 -4.84 19.86 3.78
CA ASN A 135 -3.74 20.17 2.85
C ASN A 135 -2.44 19.48 3.24
N GLU A 136 -2.12 19.44 4.53
CA GLU A 136 -0.95 18.73 5.05
C GLU A 136 -1.06 17.22 4.78
N PHE A 137 -2.24 16.64 4.97
CA PHE A 137 -2.50 15.24 4.63
C PHE A 137 -2.32 14.97 3.13
N CYS A 138 -2.85 15.83 2.27
CA CYS A 138 -2.71 15.72 0.82
C CYS A 138 -1.23 15.79 0.40
N GLN A 139 -0.48 16.75 0.92
CA GLN A 139 0.96 16.90 0.65
C GLN A 139 1.75 15.70 1.15
N ARG A 140 1.46 15.23 2.37
CA ARG A 140 2.11 14.05 2.93
C ARG A 140 1.85 12.81 2.08
N LEU A 141 0.61 12.58 1.63
CA LEU A 141 0.28 11.42 0.82
C LEU A 141 1.02 11.39 -0.52
N GLN A 142 1.29 12.56 -1.11
CA GLN A 142 2.05 12.68 -2.37
C GLN A 142 3.53 12.27 -2.22
N THR A 143 4.08 12.35 -1.01
CA THR A 143 5.49 12.03 -0.72
C THR A 143 5.69 10.66 -0.08
N LEU A 144 4.61 9.96 0.26
CA LEU A 144 4.66 8.69 0.97
C LEU A 144 4.99 7.52 0.04
N ASP A 145 5.86 6.63 0.52
CA ASP A 145 6.00 5.29 -0.02
C ASP A 145 4.88 4.39 0.53
N LEU A 146 3.92 4.08 -0.33
CA LEU A 146 2.75 3.24 -0.01
C LEU A 146 2.96 1.76 -0.41
N GLN A 147 4.21 1.29 -0.49
CA GLN A 147 4.48 -0.11 -0.83
C GLN A 147 4.02 -1.08 0.27
N ASP A 148 4.01 -0.66 1.54
CA ASP A 148 3.41 -1.46 2.61
C ASP A 148 1.89 -1.60 2.40
N ILE A 149 1.45 -2.86 2.35
CA ILE A 149 0.03 -3.22 2.20
C ILE A 149 -0.84 -2.55 3.27
N ARG A 150 -0.35 -2.54 4.50
CA ARG A 150 -1.06 -2.04 5.68
C ARG A 150 -1.20 -0.52 5.61
N ALA A 151 -0.16 0.18 5.16
CA ALA A 151 -0.21 1.61 4.91
C ALA A 151 -1.25 1.93 3.82
N SER A 152 -1.22 1.24 2.68
CA SER A 152 -2.20 1.43 1.62
C SER A 152 -3.65 1.26 2.11
N VAL A 153 -3.95 0.25 2.94
CA VAL A 153 -5.28 0.05 3.53
C VAL A 153 -5.64 1.18 4.50
N LEU A 154 -4.70 1.59 5.35
CA LEU A 154 -4.92 2.68 6.31
C LEU A 154 -5.24 3.99 5.59
N PHE A 155 -4.44 4.36 4.60
CA PHE A 155 -4.63 5.58 3.83
C PHE A 155 -5.90 5.54 2.98
N SER A 156 -6.25 4.40 2.39
CA SER A 156 -7.53 4.24 1.67
C SER A 156 -8.72 4.55 2.58
N ARG A 157 -8.74 4.07 3.81
CA ARG A 157 -9.82 4.37 4.79
C ARG A 157 -9.86 5.84 5.20
N ARG A 158 -8.70 6.48 5.33
CA ARG A 158 -8.62 7.93 5.58
C ARG A 158 -9.18 8.72 4.40
N LEU A 159 -8.89 8.29 3.17
CA LEU A 159 -9.46 8.90 1.97
C LEU A 159 -10.98 8.73 1.90
N GLU A 160 -11.51 7.55 2.25
CA GLU A 160 -12.96 7.34 2.35
C GLU A 160 -13.59 8.31 3.38
N ARG A 161 -12.94 8.46 4.54
CA ARG A 161 -13.40 9.40 5.56
C ARG A 161 -13.35 10.85 5.11
N LEU A 162 -12.29 11.23 4.35
CA LEU A 162 -12.15 12.54 3.72
C LEU A 162 -13.31 12.81 2.74
N ARG A 163 -13.62 11.85 1.86
CA ARG A 163 -14.76 11.91 0.95
C ARG A 163 -16.08 12.11 1.70
N ASP A 164 -16.32 11.34 2.76
CA ASP A 164 -17.55 11.39 3.53
C ASP A 164 -17.69 12.73 4.30
N SER A 165 -16.60 13.46 4.42
CA SER A 165 -16.56 14.82 4.98
C SER A 165 -16.69 15.92 3.93
N GLY A 166 -16.92 15.56 2.65
CA GLY A 166 -17.20 16.52 1.56
C GLY A 166 -16.02 16.83 0.66
N TYR A 167 -14.84 16.26 0.88
CA TYR A 167 -13.62 16.45 0.08
C TYR A 167 -13.55 15.41 -1.04
N GLU A 168 -14.54 15.46 -1.95
CA GLU A 168 -14.67 14.46 -3.02
C GLU A 168 -13.60 14.57 -4.09
N ASP A 169 -13.14 15.77 -4.40
CA ASP A 169 -12.13 16.00 -5.44
C ASP A 169 -10.75 15.51 -4.97
N GLU A 170 -10.41 15.79 -3.72
CA GLU A 170 -9.19 15.29 -3.09
C GLU A 170 -9.20 13.75 -3.01
N PHE A 171 -10.37 13.17 -2.68
CA PHE A 171 -10.53 11.72 -2.72
C PHE A 171 -10.22 11.14 -4.11
N LEU A 172 -10.77 11.74 -5.18
CA LEU A 172 -10.55 11.27 -6.55
C LEU A 172 -9.09 11.32 -6.97
N GLU A 173 -8.39 12.41 -6.63
CA GLU A 173 -6.98 12.58 -6.99
C GLU A 173 -6.07 11.66 -6.18
N LEU A 174 -6.23 11.64 -4.87
CA LEU A 174 -5.35 10.89 -3.98
C LEU A 174 -5.59 9.38 -4.04
N SER A 175 -6.82 8.93 -4.32
CA SER A 175 -7.10 7.50 -4.54
C SER A 175 -6.35 6.95 -5.75
N LYS A 176 -6.20 7.74 -6.81
CA LYS A 176 -5.39 7.36 -7.98
C LYS A 176 -3.93 7.16 -7.61
N LEU A 177 -3.39 8.01 -6.74
CA LEU A 177 -2.02 7.90 -6.24
C LEU A 177 -1.82 6.61 -5.42
N VAL A 178 -2.71 6.33 -4.47
CA VAL A 178 -2.68 5.08 -3.68
C VAL A 178 -2.74 3.85 -4.60
N LEU A 179 -3.60 3.89 -5.62
CA LEU A 179 -3.77 2.80 -6.59
C LEU A 179 -2.59 2.67 -7.56
N ALA A 180 -1.90 3.77 -7.89
CA ALA A 180 -0.69 3.74 -8.71
C ALA A 180 0.43 2.97 -8.00
N HIS A 181 0.60 3.17 -6.69
CA HIS A 181 1.56 2.40 -5.88
C HIS A 181 1.09 0.95 -5.63
N ARG A 182 -0.23 0.73 -5.58
CA ARG A 182 -0.80 -0.56 -5.26
C ARG A 182 -2.02 -0.90 -6.10
N PRO A 183 -1.82 -1.32 -7.35
CA PRO A 183 -2.90 -1.61 -8.29
C PRO A 183 -3.87 -2.72 -7.86
N ASN A 184 -3.45 -3.62 -6.97
CA ASN A 184 -4.27 -4.75 -6.51
C ASN A 184 -5.22 -4.39 -5.34
N ASN A 185 -5.32 -3.13 -4.93
CA ASN A 185 -6.27 -2.67 -3.92
C ASN A 185 -7.69 -2.54 -4.53
N HIS A 186 -8.36 -3.69 -4.66
CA HIS A 186 -9.68 -3.81 -5.30
C HIS A 186 -10.78 -2.98 -4.61
N GLU A 187 -10.64 -2.69 -3.32
CA GLU A 187 -11.61 -1.89 -2.57
C GLU A 187 -11.53 -0.44 -2.96
N THR A 188 -10.33 0.13 -2.94
CA THR A 188 -10.13 1.52 -3.39
C THR A 188 -10.57 1.68 -4.84
N TRP A 189 -10.32 0.69 -5.71
CA TRP A 189 -10.87 0.68 -7.08
C TRP A 189 -12.39 0.71 -7.09
N SER A 190 -13.03 -0.09 -6.22
CA SER A 190 -14.49 -0.16 -6.14
C SER A 190 -15.10 1.16 -5.64
N GLU A 191 -14.48 1.79 -4.62
CA GLU A 191 -14.94 3.09 -4.10
C GLU A 191 -14.75 4.21 -5.11
N LEU A 192 -13.61 4.23 -5.81
CA LEU A 192 -13.35 5.19 -6.89
C LEU A 192 -14.37 5.01 -8.03
N GLY A 193 -14.69 3.77 -8.39
CA GLY A 193 -15.72 3.44 -9.37
C GLY A 193 -17.11 3.94 -8.96
N ARG A 194 -17.50 3.76 -7.70
CA ARG A 194 -18.77 4.29 -7.17
C ARG A 194 -18.83 5.81 -7.22
N MET A 195 -17.71 6.47 -6.98
CA MET A 195 -17.64 7.92 -7.04
C MET A 195 -17.84 8.43 -8.47
N HIS A 196 -17.14 7.85 -9.45
CA HIS A 196 -17.33 8.17 -10.88
C HIS A 196 -18.76 7.86 -11.34
N GLU A 197 -19.34 6.72 -10.90
CA GLU A 197 -20.73 6.36 -11.22
C GLU A 197 -21.73 7.41 -10.71
N ARG A 198 -21.57 7.91 -9.48
CA ARG A 198 -22.41 9.00 -8.91
C ARG A 198 -22.30 10.30 -9.67
N ARG A 199 -21.12 10.60 -10.23
CA ARG A 199 -20.87 11.79 -11.06
C ARG A 199 -21.34 11.62 -12.50
N GLY A 200 -21.84 10.45 -12.88
CA GLY A 200 -22.25 10.15 -14.25
C GLY A 200 -21.10 9.89 -15.22
N GLU A 201 -19.90 9.73 -14.71
CA GLU A 201 -18.66 9.46 -15.45
C GLU A 201 -18.52 7.94 -15.69
N PHE A 202 -19.43 7.37 -16.49
CA PHE A 202 -19.63 5.92 -16.58
C PHE A 202 -18.44 5.18 -17.18
N ASP A 203 -17.67 5.79 -18.08
CA ASP A 203 -16.46 5.18 -18.64
C ASP A 203 -15.37 5.04 -17.56
N ASN A 204 -15.15 6.07 -16.77
CA ASN A 204 -14.21 6.04 -15.66
C ASN A 204 -14.67 5.03 -14.58
N ALA A 205 -15.97 5.01 -14.26
CA ALA A 205 -16.54 4.04 -13.33
C ALA A 205 -16.30 2.60 -13.78
N TRP A 206 -16.57 2.32 -15.07
CA TRP A 206 -16.33 0.99 -15.64
C TRP A 206 -14.86 0.58 -15.53
N MET A 207 -13.93 1.47 -15.88
CA MET A 207 -12.49 1.18 -15.81
C MET A 207 -12.05 0.86 -14.38
N CYS A 208 -12.55 1.59 -13.39
CA CYS A 208 -12.26 1.31 -11.99
C CYS A 208 -12.84 -0.04 -11.53
N TYR A 209 -14.08 -0.36 -11.91
CA TYR A 209 -14.70 -1.65 -11.58
C TYR A 209 -14.04 -2.82 -12.31
N ASP A 210 -13.55 -2.60 -13.54
CA ASP A 210 -12.80 -3.60 -14.29
C ASP A 210 -11.49 -3.95 -13.58
N GLN A 211 -10.75 -2.95 -13.11
CA GLN A 211 -9.54 -3.16 -12.31
C GLN A 211 -9.85 -3.86 -10.97
N ALA A 212 -10.91 -3.45 -10.28
CA ALA A 212 -11.31 -4.10 -9.04
C ALA A 212 -11.60 -5.59 -9.24
N GLN A 213 -12.39 -5.93 -10.27
CA GLN A 213 -12.77 -7.32 -10.56
C GLN A 213 -11.61 -8.13 -11.16
N LEU A 214 -10.68 -7.49 -11.90
CA LEU A 214 -9.48 -8.15 -12.39
C LEU A 214 -8.61 -8.66 -11.23
N HIS A 215 -8.43 -7.84 -10.20
CA HIS A 215 -7.62 -8.19 -9.02
C HIS A 215 -8.34 -9.08 -8.02
N PHE A 216 -9.68 -9.02 -7.97
CA PHE A 216 -10.50 -9.85 -7.09
C PHE A 216 -11.79 -10.30 -7.80
N PRO A 217 -11.74 -11.40 -8.58
CA PRO A 217 -12.85 -11.84 -9.43
C PRO A 217 -14.17 -12.12 -8.69
N ASP A 218 -14.09 -12.53 -7.42
CA ASP A 218 -15.26 -12.95 -6.63
C ASP A 218 -16.22 -11.80 -6.30
N ILE A 219 -15.78 -10.53 -6.41
CA ILE A 219 -16.64 -9.38 -6.06
C ILE A 219 -17.63 -8.99 -7.17
N ALA A 220 -17.44 -9.39 -8.42
CA ALA A 220 -18.32 -9.15 -9.59
C ALA A 220 -18.84 -7.70 -9.71
N VAL A 221 -18.04 -6.69 -9.32
CA VAL A 221 -18.51 -5.28 -9.27
C VAL A 221 -18.72 -4.69 -10.66
N ARG A 222 -17.86 -5.03 -11.63
CA ARG A 222 -17.99 -4.61 -13.02
C ARG A 222 -19.27 -5.20 -13.64
N ASP A 223 -19.50 -6.48 -13.43
CA ASP A 223 -20.65 -7.16 -14.02
C ASP A 223 -21.96 -6.59 -13.46
N ARG A 224 -22.03 -6.34 -12.15
CA ARG A 224 -23.17 -5.65 -11.53
C ARG A 224 -23.33 -4.21 -12.03
N PHE A 225 -22.26 -3.51 -12.37
CA PHE A 225 -22.33 -2.18 -12.96
C PHE A 225 -22.96 -2.26 -14.36
N ILE A 226 -22.56 -3.23 -15.19
CA ILE A 226 -23.12 -3.44 -16.53
C ILE A 226 -24.63 -3.72 -16.42
N GLU A 227 -25.05 -4.62 -15.53
CA GLU A 227 -26.47 -4.92 -15.28
C GLU A 227 -27.27 -3.68 -14.89
N ARG A 228 -26.70 -2.79 -14.06
CA ARG A 228 -27.35 -1.51 -13.71
C ARG A 228 -27.47 -0.57 -14.91
N MET A 229 -26.46 -0.51 -15.78
CA MET A 229 -26.47 0.33 -16.96
C MET A 229 -27.50 -0.18 -17.98
N GLU A 230 -27.58 -1.48 -18.21
CA GLU A 230 -28.58 -2.12 -19.07
C GLU A 230 -30.02 -1.84 -18.57
N SER A 231 -30.25 -2.00 -17.27
CA SER A 231 -31.54 -1.69 -16.65
C SER A 231 -31.95 -0.22 -16.78
N LYS A 232 -31.01 0.73 -16.71
CA LYS A 232 -31.27 2.17 -16.96
C LYS A 232 -31.64 2.44 -18.42
N MET A 233 -31.01 1.73 -19.35
CA MET A 233 -31.34 1.85 -20.79
C MET A 233 -32.73 1.34 -21.09
N ASP A 234 -33.15 0.23 -20.51
CA ASP A 234 -34.49 -0.35 -20.70
C ASP A 234 -35.60 0.54 -20.14
N SER A 235 -35.30 1.35 -19.11
CA SER A 235 -36.23 2.33 -18.56
C SER A 235 -36.40 3.60 -19.41
N GLY A 236 -35.59 3.78 -20.46
CA GLY A 236 -35.66 4.92 -21.38
C GLY A 236 -35.05 6.22 -20.83
N ASP A 237 -34.38 6.16 -19.69
CA ASP A 237 -33.90 7.34 -18.96
C ASP A 237 -32.55 7.89 -19.45
N THR A 238 -31.79 7.12 -20.25
CA THR A 238 -30.44 7.51 -20.69
C THR A 238 -30.12 7.06 -22.10
N SER A 239 -29.21 7.81 -22.77
CA SER A 239 -28.61 7.39 -24.04
C SER A 239 -27.87 6.04 -23.87
N PRO A 240 -27.86 5.18 -24.91
CA PRO A 240 -27.11 3.92 -24.87
C PRO A 240 -25.63 4.15 -24.50
N TRP A 241 -25.18 3.52 -23.42
CA TRP A 241 -23.78 3.52 -23.04
C TRP A 241 -23.10 2.28 -23.63
N ASN A 242 -22.06 2.49 -24.47
CA ASN A 242 -21.40 1.42 -25.22
C ASN A 242 -20.08 0.94 -24.59
N GLY A 243 -19.77 1.41 -23.38
CA GLY A 243 -18.51 1.11 -22.71
C GLY A 243 -17.28 1.82 -23.31
N PRO A 244 -16.18 1.89 -22.57
CA PRO A 244 -14.96 2.54 -23.04
C PRO A 244 -14.26 1.72 -24.12
N GLY A 245 -13.78 2.41 -25.17
CA GLY A 245 -12.97 1.81 -26.22
C GLY A 245 -11.60 1.32 -25.71
N LEU A 246 -10.92 0.52 -26.54
CA LEU A 246 -9.60 0.00 -26.21
C LEU A 246 -8.57 1.11 -25.94
N ASP A 247 -8.58 2.16 -26.80
CA ASP A 247 -7.67 3.29 -26.66
C ASP A 247 -7.87 4.04 -25.34
N SER A 248 -9.11 4.21 -24.89
CA SER A 248 -9.43 4.84 -23.60
C SER A 248 -8.91 4.00 -22.43
N LYS A 249 -8.99 2.67 -22.52
CA LYS A 249 -8.45 1.76 -21.52
C LYS A 249 -6.91 1.86 -21.43
N VAL A 250 -6.24 1.84 -22.57
CA VAL A 250 -4.78 1.98 -22.65
C VAL A 250 -4.32 3.32 -22.07
N GLN A 251 -4.99 4.43 -22.43
CA GLN A 251 -4.69 5.75 -21.89
C GLN A 251 -4.91 5.83 -20.38
N PHE A 252 -5.97 5.20 -19.86
CA PHE A 252 -6.25 5.15 -18.43
C PHE A 252 -5.13 4.45 -17.68
N LEU A 253 -4.73 3.25 -18.12
CA LEU A 253 -3.67 2.47 -17.50
C LEU A 253 -2.31 3.18 -17.59
N SER A 254 -1.98 3.80 -18.74
CA SER A 254 -0.76 4.59 -18.91
C SER A 254 -0.70 5.78 -17.94
N ARG A 255 -1.82 6.48 -17.71
CA ARG A 255 -1.88 7.57 -16.73
C ARG A 255 -1.62 7.06 -15.31
N MET A 256 -2.19 5.91 -14.94
CA MET A 256 -1.96 5.29 -13.63
C MET A 256 -0.49 4.87 -13.45
N GLN A 257 0.13 4.31 -14.49
CA GLN A 257 1.53 3.94 -14.47
C GLN A 257 2.47 5.15 -14.33
N ASN A 258 2.17 6.24 -15.02
CA ASN A 258 2.94 7.49 -14.91
C ASN A 258 2.88 8.11 -13.51
N LEU A 259 1.73 8.02 -12.83
CA LEU A 259 1.60 8.45 -11.43
C LEU A 259 2.51 7.65 -10.49
N ALA A 260 2.62 6.34 -10.69
CA ALA A 260 3.54 5.50 -9.93
C ALA A 260 5.01 5.88 -10.15
N GLY A 261 5.39 6.21 -11.40
CA GLY A 261 6.75 6.62 -11.75
C GLY A 261 7.17 7.98 -11.15
N GLN A 262 6.24 8.92 -11.05
CA GLN A 262 6.52 10.26 -10.50
C GLN A 262 6.75 10.27 -8.98
N SER A 263 6.16 9.32 -8.25
CA SER A 263 6.32 9.22 -6.79
C SER A 263 7.59 8.48 -6.37
N SER A 264 8.31 7.87 -7.31
CA SER A 264 9.53 7.09 -7.05
C SER A 264 10.81 7.93 -7.20
N THR A 265 10.73 9.24 -7.34
CA THR A 265 11.92 10.10 -7.43
C THR A 265 12.38 10.47 -6.01
N PRO A 266 13.53 9.97 -5.53
CA PRO A 266 14.19 10.56 -4.37
C PRO A 266 14.58 12.00 -4.72
N ALA A 267 14.38 12.91 -3.77
CA ALA A 267 14.88 14.27 -3.86
C ALA A 267 16.39 14.28 -4.08
N GLU A 268 16.81 15.24 -4.92
CA GLU A 268 18.19 15.69 -5.13
C GLU A 268 19.13 14.69 -5.84
N VAL A 269 19.14 14.79 -7.17
CA VAL A 269 20.39 14.65 -7.91
C VAL A 269 20.67 15.99 -8.56
N ASP A 270 21.80 16.59 -8.16
CA ASP A 270 22.41 17.76 -8.78
C ASP A 270 22.33 17.68 -10.30
N GLU A 271 21.94 18.82 -10.93
CA GLU A 271 22.15 19.06 -12.34
C GLU A 271 23.66 19.01 -12.64
N ALA A 272 24.14 17.85 -13.06
CA ALA A 272 25.42 17.75 -13.76
C ALA A 272 25.41 16.47 -14.62
N ASP A 273 25.58 16.71 -15.92
CA ASP A 273 25.84 15.77 -17.01
C ASP A 273 24.65 14.93 -17.53
N GLU A 274 24.04 15.47 -18.60
CA GLU A 274 23.45 14.68 -19.68
C GLU A 274 24.53 13.81 -20.35
N ASP A 275 24.98 12.77 -19.70
CA ASP A 275 25.68 11.69 -20.39
C ASP A 275 24.61 10.72 -20.90
N LYS A 276 24.50 10.63 -22.22
CA LYS A 276 23.60 9.74 -22.95
C LYS A 276 23.89 8.30 -22.57
N HIS A 277 23.23 7.79 -21.53
CA HIS A 277 23.33 6.38 -21.16
C HIS A 277 22.77 5.55 -22.31
N ASN A 278 23.68 4.92 -23.06
CA ASN A 278 23.31 4.01 -24.13
C ASN A 278 22.66 2.75 -23.49
N PRO A 279 21.42 2.40 -23.82
CA PRO A 279 20.76 1.22 -23.25
C PRO A 279 21.57 -0.08 -23.36
N LEU A 280 22.53 -0.13 -24.28
CA LEU A 280 23.40 -1.29 -24.47
C LEU A 280 24.52 -1.40 -23.42
N ASP A 281 24.83 -0.34 -22.68
CA ASP A 281 25.90 -0.34 -21.66
C ASP A 281 25.57 -1.26 -20.48
N GLU A 282 24.28 -1.48 -20.20
CA GLU A 282 23.85 -2.44 -19.18
C GLU A 282 24.16 -3.90 -19.59
N ILE A 283 24.05 -4.21 -20.88
CA ILE A 283 24.46 -5.52 -21.42
C ILE A 283 25.95 -5.72 -21.26
N ASP A 284 26.74 -4.69 -21.55
CA ASP A 284 28.20 -4.74 -21.43
C ASP A 284 28.66 -4.89 -19.98
N SER A 285 27.98 -4.24 -19.04
CA SER A 285 28.19 -4.39 -17.59
C SER A 285 27.92 -5.85 -17.12
N LEU A 286 26.87 -6.46 -17.59
CA LEU A 286 26.55 -7.86 -17.28
C LEU A 286 27.59 -8.84 -17.87
N LEU A 287 28.11 -8.56 -19.05
CA LEU A 287 29.18 -9.36 -19.66
C LEU A 287 30.51 -9.23 -18.89
N GLN A 288 30.85 -8.03 -18.42
CA GLN A 288 32.03 -7.79 -17.59
C GLN A 288 31.98 -8.52 -16.25
N THR A 289 30.76 -8.69 -15.68
CA THR A 289 30.56 -9.45 -14.44
C THR A 289 30.36 -10.96 -14.65
N ASN A 290 30.64 -11.45 -15.87
CA ASN A 290 30.52 -12.86 -16.27
C ASN A 290 29.09 -13.45 -16.11
N ARG A 291 28.07 -12.58 -16.20
CA ARG A 291 26.64 -12.96 -16.14
C ARG A 291 26.05 -13.13 -17.55
N VAL A 292 26.69 -13.99 -18.35
CA VAL A 292 26.41 -14.15 -19.79
C VAL A 292 24.96 -14.50 -20.10
N THR A 293 24.35 -15.35 -19.28
CA THR A 293 22.94 -15.77 -19.47
C THR A 293 21.97 -14.59 -19.27
N GLU A 294 22.22 -13.75 -18.29
CA GLU A 294 21.38 -12.58 -18.02
C GLU A 294 21.56 -11.50 -19.09
N ALA A 295 22.81 -11.28 -19.53
CA ALA A 295 23.09 -10.39 -20.66
C ALA A 295 22.36 -10.85 -21.93
N PHE A 296 22.29 -12.16 -22.20
CA PHE A 296 21.56 -12.72 -23.33
C PHE A 296 20.05 -12.42 -23.25
N PHE A 297 19.42 -12.65 -22.10
CA PHE A 297 18.00 -12.37 -21.93
C PHE A 297 17.67 -10.88 -22.03
N LEU A 298 18.53 -10.02 -21.49
CA LEU A 298 18.38 -8.56 -21.59
C LEU A 298 18.50 -8.09 -23.04
N ALA A 299 19.54 -8.52 -23.76
CA ALA A 299 19.72 -8.21 -25.18
C ALA A 299 18.54 -8.67 -26.04
N ARG A 300 18.00 -9.86 -25.77
CA ARG A 300 16.82 -10.39 -26.46
C ARG A 300 15.56 -9.58 -26.21
N ARG A 301 15.36 -9.12 -24.97
CA ARG A 301 14.25 -8.22 -24.62
C ARG A 301 14.36 -6.89 -25.34
N MET A 302 15.55 -6.26 -25.29
CA MET A 302 15.81 -4.98 -25.96
C MET A 302 15.66 -5.10 -27.49
N SER A 303 16.04 -6.24 -28.07
CA SER A 303 15.82 -6.51 -29.50
C SER A 303 14.33 -6.62 -29.85
N ALA A 304 13.51 -7.21 -28.96
CA ALA A 304 12.06 -7.27 -29.13
C ALA A 304 11.37 -5.90 -28.96
N GLU A 305 11.94 -5.02 -28.15
CA GLU A 305 11.53 -3.64 -27.93
C GLU A 305 12.00 -2.69 -29.06
N GLY A 306 12.79 -3.18 -30.03
CA GLY A 306 13.24 -2.42 -31.20
C GLY A 306 14.45 -1.52 -30.94
N VAL A 307 15.22 -1.75 -29.88
CA VAL A 307 16.43 -0.97 -29.58
C VAL A 307 17.50 -1.24 -30.64
N GLU A 308 17.97 -0.19 -31.29
CA GLU A 308 18.96 -0.27 -32.36
C GLU A 308 20.29 -0.86 -31.83
N GLY A 309 20.84 -1.88 -32.50
CA GLY A 309 22.05 -2.57 -32.09
C GLY A 309 21.85 -3.78 -31.15
N ALA A 310 20.69 -3.92 -30.49
CA ALA A 310 20.44 -5.01 -29.56
C ALA A 310 20.44 -6.40 -30.25
N ILE A 311 20.01 -6.49 -31.49
CA ILE A 311 20.00 -7.73 -32.29
C ILE A 311 21.41 -8.25 -32.51
N ASN A 312 22.38 -7.37 -32.78
CA ASN A 312 23.78 -7.71 -32.97
C ASN A 312 24.40 -8.24 -31.67
N ARG A 313 24.00 -7.66 -30.53
CA ARG A 313 24.44 -8.13 -29.20
C ARG A 313 23.88 -9.53 -28.87
N VAL A 314 22.64 -9.84 -29.27
CA VAL A 314 22.06 -11.18 -29.11
C VAL A 314 22.91 -12.23 -29.84
N ASP A 315 23.31 -11.95 -31.10
CA ASP A 315 24.12 -12.88 -31.90
C ASP A 315 25.54 -13.04 -31.35
N GLU A 316 26.16 -11.94 -30.88
CA GLU A 316 27.47 -11.94 -30.22
C GLU A 316 27.45 -12.79 -28.94
N ILE A 317 26.49 -12.55 -28.03
CA ILE A 317 26.41 -13.30 -26.77
C ILE A 317 26.05 -14.75 -26.98
N ARG A 318 25.24 -15.06 -28.00
CA ARG A 318 24.90 -16.44 -28.39
C ARG A 318 26.13 -17.24 -28.79
N SER A 319 27.16 -16.60 -29.32
CA SER A 319 28.42 -17.27 -29.68
C SER A 319 29.31 -17.54 -28.47
N MET A 320 29.01 -16.95 -27.31
CA MET A 320 29.72 -17.11 -26.05
C MET A 320 29.06 -18.11 -25.08
N LEU A 321 27.82 -18.51 -25.37
CA LEU A 321 27.05 -19.54 -24.64
C LEU A 321 27.32 -20.94 -25.21
#